data_a794eda9429b4fca7dc09bdfcf54d426
#
_entry.id   a794eda9429b4fca7dc09bdfcf54d426
#
_cell.length_a   1.000
_cell.length_b   1.000
_cell.length_c   1.000
_cell.angle_alpha   90.00
_cell.angle_beta   90.00
_cell.angle_gamma   90.00
#
_symmetry.space_group_name_H-M   'P 1'
#
loop_
_entity.id
_entity.type
_entity.pdbx_description
1 polymer ?
#
loop_
_entity_poly.entity_id
_entity_poly.type
_entity_poly.pdbx_seq_one_letter_code
_entity_poly.pdbx_strand_id
1 'polypeptide(L)'
;MRWLSRGLILLETLLLCHCGSMGSGNMGGPTVEERKAAIASEPTGDFFYGRRYYIEKTRFWGYVRKPRQSWDKAKLVVFREDKKRSPDRLPENGPPGQRYGFDHNHEYRLNGYFTGREAYDPNSNQFLPEFMLTGYETVNRNPGWLFRPDDRYDPYRITVYPR
;
A
#
# COMPACT_ATOMS: atom_id res chain seq x y z
N MET A 1 -56.94 -17.23 53.05
CA MET A 1 -57.00 -18.40 52.16
C MET A 1 -57.00 -17.93 50.73
N ARG A 2 -55.90 -18.04 50.03
CA ARG A 2 -55.89 -18.29 48.58
C ARG A 2 -54.40 -18.26 48.08
N TRP A 3 -54.03 -19.31 47.45
CA TRP A 3 -52.70 -19.75 47.10
C TRP A 3 -52.02 -18.89 46.04
N LEU A 4 -50.74 -18.63 46.28
CA LEU A 4 -49.75 -18.14 45.32
C LEU A 4 -49.34 -19.23 44.36
N SER A 5 -49.47 -18.97 43.10
CA SER A 5 -48.90 -19.80 42.02
C SER A 5 -47.61 -19.14 41.52
N ARG A 6 -46.49 -19.74 41.85
CA ARG A 6 -45.16 -19.34 41.35
C ARG A 6 -44.99 -19.89 39.96
N GLY A 7 -44.98 -19.01 38.96
CA GLY A 7 -44.52 -19.33 37.63
C GLY A 7 -43.00 -19.18 37.55
N LEU A 8 -42.29 -20.30 37.43
CA LEU A 8 -40.85 -20.38 37.21
C LEU A 8 -40.62 -20.24 35.70
N ILE A 9 -40.11 -19.08 35.27
CA ILE A 9 -39.65 -18.90 33.90
C ILE A 9 -38.20 -19.40 33.79
N LEU A 10 -38.02 -20.57 33.21
CA LEU A 10 -36.72 -21.08 32.80
C LEU A 10 -36.24 -20.29 31.60
N LEU A 11 -35.22 -19.45 31.81
CA LEU A 11 -34.50 -18.78 30.74
C LEU A 11 -33.41 -19.71 30.27
N GLU A 12 -33.66 -20.44 29.17
CA GLU A 12 -32.64 -21.23 28.48
C GLU A 12 -31.68 -20.28 27.74
N THR A 13 -30.54 -20.05 28.37
CA THR A 13 -29.40 -19.42 27.67
C THR A 13 -28.77 -20.42 26.71
N LEU A 14 -29.11 -20.29 25.43
CA LEU A 14 -28.37 -20.96 24.36
C LEU A 14 -26.98 -20.36 24.28
N LEU A 15 -26.01 -21.06 24.87
CA LEU A 15 -24.59 -20.85 24.61
C LEU A 15 -24.29 -21.32 23.18
N LEU A 16 -24.35 -20.40 22.24
CA LEU A 16 -23.74 -20.60 20.93
C LEU A 16 -22.23 -20.66 21.10
N CYS A 17 -21.73 -21.88 21.21
CA CYS A 17 -20.30 -22.17 21.10
C CYS A 17 -19.87 -21.79 19.67
N HIS A 18 -19.39 -20.57 19.50
CA HIS A 18 -18.63 -20.20 18.32
C HIS A 18 -17.30 -20.95 18.40
N CYS A 19 -17.23 -22.11 17.81
CA CYS A 19 -15.97 -22.70 17.41
C CYS A 19 -15.31 -21.73 16.42
N GLY A 20 -14.53 -20.82 16.96
CA GLY A 20 -13.60 -20.04 16.17
C GLY A 20 -12.68 -21.02 15.47
N SER A 21 -12.88 -21.22 14.17
CA SER A 21 -11.90 -21.83 13.29
C SER A 21 -10.60 -21.08 13.51
N MET A 22 -9.66 -21.70 14.22
CA MET A 22 -8.27 -21.25 14.23
C MET A 22 -7.75 -21.43 12.80
N GLY A 23 -7.94 -20.39 11.99
CA GLY A 23 -7.35 -20.29 10.69
C GLY A 23 -5.85 -20.43 10.84
N SER A 24 -5.30 -21.48 10.28
CA SER A 24 -3.88 -21.67 10.05
C SER A 24 -3.29 -20.36 9.61
N GLY A 25 -2.39 -19.79 10.41
CA GLY A 25 -1.75 -18.51 10.12
C GLY A 25 -1.08 -18.57 8.75
N ASN A 26 -1.73 -18.02 7.76
CA ASN A 26 -1.16 -17.83 6.44
C ASN A 26 -0.06 -16.77 6.57
N MET A 27 1.20 -17.20 6.64
CA MET A 27 2.38 -16.33 6.64
C MET A 27 2.58 -15.63 5.30
N GLY A 28 1.68 -15.83 4.34
CA GLY A 28 1.63 -15.12 3.06
C GLY A 28 0.83 -13.82 3.18
N GLY A 29 1.27 -12.77 2.51
CA GLY A 29 0.51 -11.54 2.35
C GLY A 29 -0.85 -11.77 1.65
N PRO A 30 -1.66 -10.71 1.49
CA PRO A 30 -2.99 -10.82 0.92
C PRO A 30 -2.96 -11.44 -0.48
N THR A 31 -3.94 -12.27 -0.77
CA THR A 31 -4.14 -12.87 -2.10
C THR A 31 -4.42 -11.80 -3.16
N VAL A 32 -4.33 -12.17 -4.43
CA VAL A 32 -4.64 -11.27 -5.55
C VAL A 32 -6.09 -10.78 -5.48
N GLU A 33 -7.01 -11.66 -5.13
CA GLU A 33 -8.45 -11.37 -5.03
C GLU A 33 -8.74 -10.44 -3.84
N GLU A 34 -8.16 -10.69 -2.69
CA GLU A 34 -8.28 -9.80 -1.52
C GLU A 34 -7.74 -8.40 -1.82
N ARG A 35 -6.63 -8.31 -2.53
CA ARG A 35 -6.06 -7.02 -2.95
C ARG A 35 -6.95 -6.29 -3.94
N LYS A 36 -7.52 -6.99 -4.94
CA LYS A 36 -8.48 -6.40 -5.88
C LYS A 36 -9.72 -5.90 -5.16
N ALA A 37 -10.26 -6.69 -4.23
CA ALA A 37 -11.42 -6.29 -3.43
C ALA A 37 -11.12 -5.07 -2.56
N ALA A 38 -9.96 -5.03 -1.91
CA ALA A 38 -9.51 -3.89 -1.12
C ALA A 38 -9.40 -2.62 -1.97
N ILE A 39 -8.78 -2.71 -3.15
CA ILE A 39 -8.68 -1.58 -4.09
C ILE A 39 -10.06 -1.12 -4.56
N ALA A 40 -10.97 -2.05 -4.88
CA ALA A 40 -12.32 -1.72 -5.34
C ALA A 40 -13.15 -1.02 -4.26
N SER A 41 -12.89 -1.30 -2.98
CA SER A 41 -13.58 -0.69 -1.84
C SER A 41 -12.98 0.64 -1.38
N GLU A 42 -11.88 1.10 -1.98
CA GLU A 42 -11.24 2.36 -1.61
C GLU A 42 -12.21 3.54 -1.71
N PRO A 43 -12.18 4.48 -0.75
CA PRO A 43 -12.92 5.73 -0.89
C PRO A 43 -12.42 6.51 -2.11
N THR A 44 -13.34 7.21 -2.75
CA THR A 44 -13.02 8.13 -3.85
C THR A 44 -12.82 9.54 -3.32
N GLY A 45 -12.03 10.35 -4.02
CA GLY A 45 -11.76 11.73 -3.64
C GLY A 45 -10.67 12.37 -4.50
N ASP A 46 -10.37 13.62 -4.21
CA ASP A 46 -9.27 14.34 -4.89
C ASP A 46 -7.94 14.08 -4.17
N PHE A 47 -7.55 12.83 -4.16
CA PHE A 47 -6.29 12.36 -3.62
C PHE A 47 -5.79 11.18 -4.46
N PHE A 48 -4.60 10.67 -4.10
CA PHE A 48 -3.96 9.56 -4.77
C PHE A 48 -3.52 8.52 -3.73
N TYR A 49 -3.31 7.30 -4.18
CA TYR A 49 -2.55 6.30 -3.43
C TYR A 49 -1.14 6.23 -3.98
N GLY A 50 -0.16 6.18 -3.09
CA GLY A 50 1.24 6.09 -3.46
C GLY A 50 1.96 5.00 -2.70
N ARG A 51 2.95 4.39 -3.36
CA ARG A 51 3.89 3.47 -2.71
C ARG A 51 5.30 3.92 -2.91
N ARG A 52 6.07 3.88 -1.82
CA ARG A 52 7.51 4.01 -1.88
C ARG A 52 8.11 2.63 -2.07
N TYR A 53 8.63 2.39 -3.26
CA TYR A 53 9.22 1.11 -3.60
C TYR A 53 10.59 1.32 -4.25
N TYR A 54 11.64 0.94 -3.53
CA TYR A 54 13.00 1.06 -4.02
C TYR A 54 13.31 -0.05 -5.02
N ILE A 55 13.85 0.33 -6.16
CA ILE A 55 14.36 -0.58 -7.19
C ILE A 55 15.86 -0.36 -7.28
N GLU A 56 16.65 -1.37 -6.96
CA GLU A 56 18.10 -1.26 -6.77
C GLU A 56 18.85 -0.57 -7.93
N LYS A 57 18.47 -0.88 -9.15
CA LYS A 57 19.12 -0.28 -10.33
C LYS A 57 18.71 1.14 -10.61
N THR A 58 17.43 1.45 -10.47
CA THR A 58 16.91 2.78 -10.76
C THR A 58 17.10 3.72 -9.60
N ARG A 59 17.32 3.19 -8.41
CA ARG A 59 17.42 3.94 -7.14
C ARG A 59 16.25 4.90 -6.97
N PHE A 60 15.09 4.52 -7.48
CA PHE A 60 13.93 5.34 -7.59
C PHE A 60 12.71 4.64 -6.96
N TRP A 61 11.87 5.42 -6.33
CA TRP A 61 10.61 4.96 -5.78
C TRP A 61 9.56 6.06 -5.86
N GLY A 62 8.31 5.71 -6.03
CA GLY A 62 7.21 6.66 -6.06
C GLY A 62 6.19 6.30 -7.12
N TYR A 63 5.45 5.23 -6.85
CA TYR A 63 4.34 4.81 -7.68
C TYR A 63 3.07 5.49 -7.21
N VAL A 64 2.37 6.17 -8.10
CA VAL A 64 1.16 6.94 -7.80
C VAL A 64 0.02 6.50 -8.70
N ARG A 65 -1.15 6.25 -8.10
CA ARG A 65 -2.38 5.87 -8.80
C ARG A 65 -3.59 6.63 -8.24
N LYS A 66 -4.66 6.69 -9.01
CA LYS A 66 -5.96 7.18 -8.53
C LYS A 66 -6.61 6.13 -7.61
N PRO A 67 -7.54 6.55 -6.72
CA PRO A 67 -8.39 5.61 -5.98
C PRO A 67 -9.09 4.62 -6.92
N ARG A 68 -9.23 3.38 -6.48
CA ARG A 68 -9.84 2.26 -7.21
C ARG A 68 -9.13 1.85 -8.50
N GLN A 69 -8.01 2.45 -8.80
CA GLN A 69 -7.17 2.06 -9.93
C GLN A 69 -6.19 0.97 -9.47
N SER A 70 -6.00 -0.06 -10.26
CA SER A 70 -5.03 -1.13 -9.97
C SER A 70 -3.58 -0.63 -10.04
N TRP A 71 -2.65 -1.32 -9.37
CA TRP A 71 -1.24 -0.91 -9.31
C TRP A 71 -0.50 -1.04 -10.65
N ASP A 72 -0.95 -1.92 -11.55
CA ASP A 72 -0.41 -2.00 -12.93
C ASP A 72 -0.65 -0.72 -13.74
N LYS A 73 -1.59 0.14 -13.29
CA LYS A 73 -1.86 1.46 -13.88
C LYS A 73 -1.18 2.59 -13.12
N ALA A 74 -0.45 2.29 -12.05
CA ALA A 74 0.28 3.31 -11.32
C ALA A 74 1.38 3.93 -12.20
N LYS A 75 1.58 5.23 -12.01
CA LYS A 75 2.67 5.96 -12.66
C LYS A 75 3.86 6.04 -11.72
N LEU A 76 5.04 5.70 -12.24
CA LEU A 76 6.29 6.04 -11.59
C LEU A 76 6.51 7.54 -11.77
N VAL A 77 6.80 8.27 -10.69
CA VAL A 77 6.87 9.73 -10.70
C VAL A 77 8.13 10.24 -10.02
N VAL A 78 8.54 11.44 -10.40
CA VAL A 78 9.47 12.26 -9.61
C VAL A 78 8.62 13.14 -8.68
N PHE A 79 8.85 13.02 -7.37
CA PHE A 79 8.17 13.89 -6.41
C PHE A 79 8.85 15.25 -6.33
N ARG A 80 8.06 16.31 -6.53
CA ARG A 80 8.43 17.66 -6.11
C ARG A 80 8.06 17.86 -4.66
N GLU A 81 9.08 18.16 -3.86
CA GLU A 81 8.96 18.26 -2.41
C GLU A 81 9.04 19.70 -1.90
N ASP A 82 8.86 20.70 -2.76
CA ASP A 82 8.92 22.11 -2.40
C ASP A 82 7.90 22.48 -1.32
N LYS A 83 6.73 21.85 -1.37
CA LYS A 83 5.64 22.08 -0.42
C LYS A 83 5.60 21.08 0.73
N LYS A 84 6.01 19.86 0.50
CA LYS A 84 6.01 18.77 1.49
C LYS A 84 7.12 17.79 1.18
N ARG A 85 8.02 17.60 2.12
CA ARG A 85 9.06 16.57 2.00
C ARG A 85 8.46 15.17 2.15
N SER A 86 8.97 14.20 1.40
CA SER A 86 8.61 12.79 1.59
C SER A 86 9.08 12.27 2.95
N PRO A 87 8.44 11.21 3.48
CA PRO A 87 8.67 10.74 4.85
C PRO A 87 10.09 10.26 5.07
N ASP A 88 10.67 9.56 4.09
CA ASP A 88 12.03 9.05 4.18
C ASP A 88 12.98 9.87 3.31
N ARG A 89 14.06 10.30 3.94
CA ARG A 89 15.12 11.05 3.28
C ARG A 89 16.48 10.39 3.45
N LEU A 90 16.50 9.13 3.85
CA LEU A 90 17.75 8.38 3.93
C LEU A 90 18.40 8.33 2.54
N PRO A 91 19.71 8.51 2.46
CA PRO A 91 20.43 8.31 1.22
C PRO A 91 20.31 6.83 0.78
N GLU A 92 20.39 6.60 -0.49
CA GLU A 92 20.31 5.28 -1.11
C GLU A 92 21.34 4.28 -0.56
N ASN A 93 22.47 4.78 -0.11
CA ASN A 93 23.50 4.05 0.59
C ASN A 93 23.36 4.33 2.10
N GLY A 94 22.24 3.94 2.69
CA GLY A 94 22.00 4.08 4.13
C GLY A 94 23.05 3.38 5.00
N PRO A 95 22.85 3.34 6.31
CA PRO A 95 23.76 2.67 7.23
C PRO A 95 24.12 1.25 6.76
N PRO A 96 25.27 0.69 7.14
CA PRO A 96 25.68 -0.64 6.73
C PRO A 96 24.57 -1.68 6.91
N GLY A 97 24.24 -2.40 5.85
CA GLY A 97 23.17 -3.39 5.83
C GLY A 97 21.78 -2.85 5.44
N GLN A 98 21.59 -1.53 5.36
CA GLN A 98 20.33 -0.91 4.92
C GLN A 98 20.48 -0.36 3.50
N ARG A 99 19.75 -0.92 2.56
CA ARG A 99 19.79 -0.54 1.14
C ARG A 99 18.63 0.37 0.71
N TYR A 100 17.65 0.56 1.58
CA TYR A 100 16.45 1.35 1.33
C TYR A 100 15.94 1.96 2.62
N GLY A 101 15.11 2.99 2.51
CA GLY A 101 14.55 3.68 3.66
C GLY A 101 13.58 2.84 4.49
N PHE A 102 13.27 3.32 5.69
CA PHE A 102 12.41 2.64 6.66
C PHE A 102 10.98 2.43 6.13
N ASP A 103 10.53 3.22 5.18
CA ASP A 103 9.19 3.19 4.60
C ASP A 103 9.13 2.49 3.24
N HIS A 104 10.13 1.66 2.93
CA HIS A 104 10.10 0.82 1.74
C HIS A 104 8.79 0.04 1.64
N ASN A 105 8.13 0.13 0.49
CA ASN A 105 6.85 -0.49 0.20
C ASN A 105 5.66 -0.01 1.06
N HIS A 106 5.81 0.99 1.91
CA HIS A 106 4.67 1.58 2.59
C HIS A 106 3.69 2.20 1.61
N GLU A 107 2.40 2.05 1.88
CA GLU A 107 1.32 2.66 1.12
C GLU A 107 0.83 3.92 1.83
N TYR A 108 0.69 4.98 1.04
CA TYR A 108 0.28 6.29 1.49
C TYR A 108 -0.96 6.78 0.75
N ARG A 109 -1.80 7.53 1.43
CA ARG A 109 -2.71 8.46 0.80
C ARG A 109 -1.96 9.76 0.57
N LEU A 110 -1.93 10.24 -0.67
CA LEU A 110 -1.18 11.41 -1.08
C LEU A 110 -2.12 12.53 -1.48
N ASN A 111 -1.86 13.72 -0.96
CA ASN A 111 -2.41 14.96 -1.48
C ASN A 111 -1.38 15.59 -2.42
N GLY A 112 -1.82 16.05 -3.57
CA GLY A 112 -0.93 16.62 -4.57
C GLY A 112 -1.55 16.58 -5.96
N TYR A 113 -0.72 16.88 -6.95
CA TYR A 113 -1.16 16.93 -8.34
C TYR A 113 0.01 16.71 -9.31
N PHE A 114 -0.31 16.23 -10.50
CA PHE A 114 0.65 16.18 -11.60
C PHE A 114 0.83 17.60 -12.14
N THR A 115 2.08 18.07 -12.24
CA THR A 115 2.39 19.44 -12.68
C THR A 115 2.25 19.62 -14.19
N GLY A 116 2.12 18.52 -14.93
CA GLY A 116 2.15 18.52 -16.40
C GLY A 116 3.57 18.55 -16.97
N ARG A 117 4.60 18.58 -16.11
CA ARG A 117 6.01 18.51 -16.51
C ARG A 117 6.56 17.11 -16.33
N GLU A 118 7.69 16.86 -16.99
CA GLU A 118 8.48 15.66 -16.82
C GLU A 118 9.90 16.03 -16.40
N ALA A 119 10.52 15.15 -15.62
CA ALA A 119 11.92 15.24 -15.25
C ALA A 119 12.68 14.04 -15.80
N TYR A 120 13.86 14.27 -16.33
CA TYR A 120 14.75 13.20 -16.76
C TYR A 120 15.34 12.52 -15.54
N ASP A 121 15.14 11.20 -15.43
CA ASP A 121 15.77 10.35 -14.43
C ASP A 121 16.96 9.59 -15.07
N PRO A 122 18.21 9.94 -14.72
CA PRO A 122 19.40 9.30 -15.30
C PRO A 122 19.55 7.82 -14.89
N ASN A 123 18.95 7.41 -13.76
CA ASN A 123 19.06 6.04 -13.28
C ASN A 123 18.24 5.06 -14.12
N SER A 124 17.04 5.46 -14.53
CA SER A 124 16.17 4.66 -15.40
C SER A 124 16.31 5.01 -16.88
N ASN A 125 17.04 6.08 -17.22
CA ASN A 125 17.12 6.66 -18.55
C ASN A 125 15.72 6.96 -19.15
N GLN A 126 14.84 7.54 -18.33
CA GLN A 126 13.46 7.87 -18.70
C GLN A 126 13.10 9.30 -18.32
N PHE A 127 12.14 9.86 -19.05
CA PHE A 127 11.42 11.02 -18.60
C PHE A 127 10.22 10.58 -17.77
N LEU A 128 10.16 11.00 -16.53
CA LEU A 128 9.11 10.63 -15.59
C LEU A 128 8.24 11.84 -15.27
N PRO A 129 6.91 11.63 -15.16
CA PRO A 129 6.01 12.72 -14.80
C PRO A 129 6.32 13.26 -13.41
N GLU A 130 6.24 14.58 -13.28
CA GLU A 130 6.46 15.27 -12.01
C GLU A 130 5.15 15.33 -11.21
N PHE A 131 5.22 14.93 -9.92
CA PHE A 131 4.12 15.01 -8.99
C PHE A 131 4.45 15.96 -7.85
N MET A 132 3.69 17.06 -7.70
CA MET A 132 3.81 18.00 -6.58
C MET A 132 3.17 17.39 -5.35
N LEU A 133 3.98 17.06 -4.35
CA LEU A 133 3.51 16.54 -3.07
C LEU A 133 3.11 17.71 -2.15
N THR A 134 1.87 17.71 -1.66
CA THR A 134 1.36 18.71 -0.71
C THR A 134 1.02 18.14 0.65
N GLY A 135 0.83 16.82 0.75
CA GLY A 135 0.55 16.13 1.99
C GLY A 135 0.53 14.62 1.80
N TYR A 136 0.64 13.91 2.89
CA TYR A 136 0.51 12.43 2.90
C TYR A 136 0.11 11.93 4.27
N GLU A 137 -0.50 10.74 4.28
CA GLU A 137 -0.69 9.93 5.49
C GLU A 137 -0.40 8.46 5.17
N THR A 138 0.14 7.73 6.13
CA THR A 138 0.37 6.29 5.98
C THR A 138 -0.95 5.54 6.07
N VAL A 139 -1.27 4.77 5.05
CA VAL A 139 -2.47 3.92 4.99
C VAL A 139 -2.14 2.50 5.46
N ASN A 140 -1.06 1.94 4.93
CA ASN A 140 -0.67 0.58 5.25
C ASN A 140 0.86 0.44 5.23
N ARG A 141 1.41 -0.10 6.31
CA ARG A 141 2.85 -0.35 6.41
C ARG A 141 3.27 -1.69 5.84
N ASN A 142 2.32 -2.59 5.61
CA ASN A 142 2.57 -3.91 5.04
C ASN A 142 1.50 -4.28 3.99
N PRO A 143 1.42 -3.54 2.87
CA PRO A 143 0.40 -3.73 1.86
C PRO A 143 0.65 -4.96 0.96
N GLY A 144 1.60 -5.80 1.29
CA GLY A 144 2.05 -6.88 0.43
C GLY A 144 2.95 -6.41 -0.71
N TRP A 145 3.25 -7.30 -1.63
CA TRP A 145 4.14 -7.02 -2.76
C TRP A 145 3.50 -6.02 -3.75
N LEU A 146 4.33 -5.20 -4.38
CA LEU A 146 3.93 -4.28 -5.46
C LEU A 146 4.10 -4.95 -6.83
N PHE A 147 5.23 -5.60 -7.04
CA PHE A 147 5.50 -6.46 -8.19
C PHE A 147 5.06 -7.88 -7.88
N ARG A 148 4.74 -8.67 -8.88
CA ARG A 148 4.38 -10.08 -8.68
C ARG A 148 5.58 -10.86 -8.17
N PRO A 149 5.38 -11.90 -7.34
CA PRO A 149 6.48 -12.72 -6.83
C PRO A 149 7.29 -13.45 -7.91
N ASP A 150 6.70 -13.66 -9.09
CA ASP A 150 7.31 -14.25 -10.28
C ASP A 150 8.00 -13.23 -11.21
N ASP A 151 7.85 -11.93 -10.95
CA ASP A 151 8.62 -10.88 -11.61
C ASP A 151 10.08 -10.96 -11.12
N ARG A 152 10.88 -11.74 -11.83
CA ARG A 152 12.29 -11.95 -11.48
C ARG A 152 13.15 -10.76 -11.86
N TYR A 153 14.13 -10.50 -11.01
CA TYR A 153 15.19 -9.56 -11.34
C TYR A 153 15.97 -10.06 -12.58
N ASP A 154 16.00 -9.24 -13.61
CA ASP A 154 16.81 -9.43 -14.80
C ASP A 154 17.90 -8.35 -14.87
N PRO A 155 19.19 -8.69 -14.81
CA PRO A 155 20.27 -7.73 -14.85
C PRO A 155 20.35 -6.93 -16.16
N TYR A 156 19.74 -7.44 -17.23
CA TYR A 156 19.73 -6.81 -18.55
C TYR A 156 18.44 -6.03 -18.84
N ARG A 157 17.40 -6.21 -18.03
CA ARG A 157 16.11 -5.56 -18.22
C ARG A 157 15.68 -4.85 -16.94
N ILE A 158 15.32 -3.58 -17.08
CA ILE A 158 14.72 -2.80 -15.98
C ILE A 158 13.20 -2.91 -16.08
N THR A 159 12.58 -3.50 -15.07
CA THR A 159 11.12 -3.51 -14.92
C THR A 159 10.74 -2.44 -13.91
N VAL A 160 10.20 -1.34 -14.39
CA VAL A 160 9.84 -0.18 -13.56
C VAL A 160 8.33 -0.06 -13.32
N TYR A 161 7.52 -0.87 -13.98
CA TYR A 161 6.07 -0.83 -13.84
C TYR A 161 5.56 -2.11 -13.18
N PRO A 162 4.71 -2.00 -12.13
CA PRO A 162 4.01 -3.15 -11.54
C PRO A 162 3.11 -3.84 -12.57
N ARG A 163 2.90 -5.15 -12.42
CA ARG A 163 2.05 -5.95 -13.30
C ARG A 163 0.90 -6.59 -12.54
#